data_45cece474fc5eddffc14db452394fbc6
#
_entry.id   45cece474fc5eddffc14db452394fbc6
#
_cell.length_a   1.000
_cell.length_b   1.000
_cell.length_c   1.000
_cell.angle_alpha   90.00
_cell.angle_beta   90.00
_cell.angle_gamma   90.00
#
_symmetry.space_group_name_H-M   'P 1'
#
loop_
_entity.id
_entity.type
_entity.pdbx_description
1 polymer ?
#
loop_
_entity_poly.entity_id
_entity_poly.type
_entity_poly.pdbx_seq_one_letter_code
_entity_poly.pdbx_strand_id
1 'polypeptide(L)'
;MTQEVTLRSAQAADYPALHALNRGAWFQSDYEEYPEATDAYVDLNLNSSLSDASMATVAEVDGQIAGVILASADSEPKYGRMLMRSTVDAAATIHAQGQEIADYFYDRMKIESEYDAKLLEKAKASTAYDGRIVLFIMDPNFQGLGIGSKLFQAAKDYFEAKNVENYYLFTDSSCNYPFYDHKGMHRAGNITYHQPGLFEPFDGSKSTEPFEFFIYDNQ
;
A
#
# COMPACT_ATOMS: atom_id res chain seq x y z
N MET A 1 -5.22 -30.39 -7.78
CA MET A 1 -5.75 -29.98 -6.46
C MET A 1 -6.03 -28.50 -6.56
N THR A 2 -7.23 -28.05 -6.24
CA THR A 2 -7.56 -26.60 -6.18
C THR A 2 -6.88 -26.04 -4.93
N GLN A 3 -6.00 -25.06 -5.10
CA GLN A 3 -5.41 -24.32 -3.98
C GLN A 3 -6.51 -23.60 -3.22
N GLU A 4 -6.60 -23.81 -1.93
CA GLU A 4 -7.60 -23.17 -1.08
C GLU A 4 -7.07 -21.82 -0.60
N VAL A 5 -7.85 -20.76 -0.82
CA VAL A 5 -7.53 -19.41 -0.33
C VAL A 5 -8.32 -19.18 0.95
N THR A 6 -7.64 -19.03 2.06
CA THR A 6 -8.23 -18.65 3.36
C THR A 6 -7.91 -17.20 3.70
N LEU A 7 -8.88 -16.50 4.30
CA LEU A 7 -8.68 -15.16 4.84
C LEU A 7 -8.66 -15.21 6.37
N ARG A 8 -7.74 -14.49 6.97
CA ARG A 8 -7.66 -14.32 8.43
C ARG A 8 -7.10 -12.97 8.82
N SER A 9 -7.31 -12.57 10.05
CA SER A 9 -6.64 -11.40 10.60
C SER A 9 -5.13 -11.59 10.61
N ALA A 10 -4.40 -10.54 10.28
CA ALA A 10 -2.94 -10.52 10.36
C ALA A 10 -2.47 -10.63 11.82
N GLN A 11 -1.34 -11.27 12.02
CA GLN A 11 -0.69 -11.45 13.32
C GLN A 11 0.71 -10.86 13.28
N ALA A 12 1.29 -10.55 14.43
CA ALA A 12 2.67 -10.02 14.50
C ALA A 12 3.71 -10.97 13.86
N ALA A 13 3.45 -12.28 13.87
CA ALA A 13 4.29 -13.26 13.22
C ALA A 13 4.29 -13.16 11.68
N ASP A 14 3.29 -12.51 11.09
CA ASP A 14 3.19 -12.31 9.63
C ASP A 14 4.07 -11.16 9.13
N TYR A 15 4.60 -10.32 10.03
CA TYR A 15 5.38 -9.13 9.64
C TYR A 15 6.49 -9.42 8.61
N PRO A 16 7.30 -10.47 8.71
CA PRO A 16 8.31 -10.76 7.69
C PRO A 16 7.72 -11.02 6.29
N ALA A 17 6.56 -11.68 6.23
CA ALA A 17 5.87 -11.93 4.96
C ALA A 17 5.26 -10.64 4.39
N LEU A 18 4.67 -9.79 5.25
CA LEU A 18 4.15 -8.47 4.84
C LEU A 18 5.25 -7.55 4.34
N HIS A 19 6.42 -7.56 5.02
CA HIS A 19 7.61 -6.83 4.60
C HIS A 19 8.08 -7.30 3.22
N ALA A 20 8.19 -8.62 3.00
CA ALA A 20 8.60 -9.19 1.72
C ALA A 20 7.60 -8.85 0.59
N LEU A 21 6.29 -8.90 0.87
CA LEU A 21 5.25 -8.47 -0.08
C LEU A 21 5.39 -6.99 -0.45
N ASN A 22 5.57 -6.11 0.54
CA ASN A 22 5.72 -4.67 0.33
C ASN A 22 6.97 -4.37 -0.51
N ARG A 23 8.12 -4.97 -0.16
CA ARG A 23 9.36 -4.85 -0.93
C ARG A 23 9.16 -5.33 -2.37
N GLY A 24 8.60 -6.51 -2.55
CA GLY A 24 8.37 -7.09 -3.88
C GLY A 24 7.39 -6.31 -4.73
N ALA A 25 6.44 -5.59 -4.12
CA ALA A 25 5.45 -4.80 -4.84
C ALA A 25 6.02 -3.50 -5.42
N TRP A 26 6.92 -2.80 -4.69
CA TRP A 26 7.32 -1.45 -5.08
C TRP A 26 8.81 -1.13 -4.99
N PHE A 27 9.62 -1.99 -4.35
CA PHE A 27 11.00 -1.66 -3.98
C PHE A 27 12.02 -2.71 -4.44
N GLN A 28 11.64 -3.57 -5.39
CA GLN A 28 12.54 -4.66 -5.83
C GLN A 28 13.79 -4.13 -6.52
N SER A 29 13.65 -3.12 -7.39
CA SER A 29 14.78 -2.48 -8.08
C SER A 29 15.70 -1.77 -7.09
N ASP A 30 15.11 -1.03 -6.13
CA ASP A 30 15.88 -0.34 -5.07
C ASP A 30 16.63 -1.35 -4.19
N TYR A 31 16.01 -2.49 -3.91
CA TYR A 31 16.62 -3.56 -3.13
C TYR A 31 17.82 -4.20 -3.83
N GLU A 32 17.77 -4.35 -5.15
CA GLU A 32 18.90 -4.87 -5.93
C GLU A 32 20.11 -3.93 -5.89
N GLU A 33 19.89 -2.63 -5.77
CA GLU A 33 20.95 -1.62 -5.74
C GLU A 33 21.38 -1.27 -4.31
N TYR A 34 20.41 -1.10 -3.38
CA TYR A 34 20.65 -0.65 -1.99
C TYR A 34 19.92 -1.54 -0.98
N PRO A 35 20.29 -2.82 -0.79
CA PRO A 35 19.48 -3.79 -0.04
C PRO A 35 19.21 -3.37 1.42
N GLU A 36 20.22 -2.85 2.13
CA GLU A 36 20.06 -2.48 3.54
C GLU A 36 19.20 -1.22 3.71
N ALA A 37 19.39 -0.21 2.86
CA ALA A 37 18.59 1.01 2.89
C ALA A 37 17.14 0.72 2.50
N THR A 38 16.94 -0.13 1.49
CA THR A 38 15.61 -0.50 1.02
C THR A 38 14.84 -1.30 2.07
N ASP A 39 15.45 -2.29 2.72
CA ASP A 39 14.79 -3.04 3.79
C ASP A 39 14.41 -2.11 4.95
N ALA A 40 15.27 -1.17 5.33
CA ALA A 40 14.96 -0.18 6.34
C ALA A 40 13.82 0.78 5.91
N TYR A 41 13.81 1.19 4.64
CA TYR A 41 12.74 2.01 4.10
C TYR A 41 11.39 1.26 4.04
N VAL A 42 11.39 -0.01 3.65
CA VAL A 42 10.21 -0.88 3.65
C VAL A 42 9.65 -1.03 5.06
N ASP A 43 10.49 -1.15 6.08
CA ASP A 43 10.05 -1.15 7.49
C ASP A 43 9.33 0.17 7.85
N LEU A 44 9.85 1.33 7.44
CA LEU A 44 9.19 2.63 7.67
C LEU A 44 7.84 2.71 6.94
N ASN A 45 7.81 2.34 5.68
CA ASN A 45 6.61 2.37 4.83
C ASN A 45 5.51 1.43 5.35
N LEU A 46 5.86 0.18 5.66
CA LEU A 46 4.91 -0.80 6.20
C LEU A 46 4.39 -0.38 7.58
N ASN A 47 5.26 0.10 8.47
CA ASN A 47 4.83 0.58 9.78
C ASN A 47 3.94 1.83 9.69
N SER A 48 4.20 2.73 8.75
CA SER A 48 3.30 3.86 8.48
C SER A 48 1.89 3.35 8.12
N SER A 49 1.80 2.41 7.19
CA SER A 49 0.52 1.80 6.79
C SER A 49 -0.17 1.07 7.96
N LEU A 50 0.58 0.29 8.73
CA LEU A 50 0.05 -0.42 9.91
C LEU A 50 -0.41 0.55 11.00
N SER A 51 0.27 1.71 11.17
CA SER A 51 -0.11 2.69 12.20
C SER A 51 -1.51 3.24 12.01
N ASP A 52 -1.97 3.28 10.77
CA ASP A 52 -3.27 3.83 10.37
C ASP A 52 -4.38 2.76 10.27
N ALA A 53 -4.01 1.48 10.30
CA ALA A 53 -4.98 0.41 10.09
C ALA A 53 -5.81 0.09 11.33
N SER A 54 -7.14 0.02 11.17
CA SER A 54 -8.08 -0.55 12.11
C SER A 54 -8.58 -1.95 11.69
N MET A 55 -8.19 -2.41 10.49
CA MET A 55 -8.36 -3.76 9.98
C MET A 55 -7.09 -4.18 9.25
N ALA A 56 -6.63 -5.40 9.49
CA ALA A 56 -5.55 -6.03 8.75
C ALA A 56 -5.93 -7.48 8.44
N THR A 57 -6.11 -7.80 7.17
CA THR A 57 -6.50 -9.15 6.72
C THR A 57 -5.48 -9.66 5.71
N VAL A 58 -5.01 -10.88 5.94
CA VAL A 58 -4.13 -11.60 5.01
C VAL A 58 -4.90 -12.71 4.30
N ALA A 59 -4.49 -12.96 3.06
CA ALA A 59 -4.88 -14.14 2.30
C ALA A 59 -3.75 -15.15 2.37
N GLU A 60 -4.09 -16.39 2.74
CA GLU A 60 -3.16 -17.50 2.87
C GLU A 60 -3.52 -18.59 1.87
N VAL A 61 -2.51 -19.13 1.21
CA VAL A 61 -2.59 -20.24 0.26
C VAL A 61 -1.52 -21.27 0.64
N ASP A 62 -1.92 -22.48 0.95
CA ASP A 62 -1.01 -23.57 1.34
C ASP A 62 0.00 -23.16 2.45
N GLY A 63 -0.43 -22.35 3.42
CA GLY A 63 0.38 -21.86 4.54
C GLY A 63 1.31 -20.67 4.20
N GLN A 64 1.20 -20.10 3.01
CA GLN A 64 1.97 -18.90 2.59
C GLN A 64 1.06 -17.69 2.49
N ILE A 65 1.54 -16.54 2.93
CA ILE A 65 0.83 -15.27 2.75
C ILE A 65 0.93 -14.85 1.29
N ALA A 66 -0.22 -14.84 0.61
CA ALA A 66 -0.36 -14.52 -0.81
C ALA A 66 -0.89 -13.11 -1.07
N GLY A 67 -1.22 -12.37 -0.02
CA GLY A 67 -1.66 -10.99 -0.12
C GLY A 67 -2.15 -10.42 1.20
N VAL A 68 -2.30 -9.11 1.25
CA VAL A 68 -2.74 -8.36 2.43
C VAL A 68 -3.62 -7.19 2.01
N ILE A 69 -4.62 -6.88 2.82
CA ILE A 69 -5.36 -5.62 2.78
C ILE A 69 -5.42 -5.00 4.17
N LEU A 70 -5.08 -3.72 4.24
CA LEU A 70 -5.22 -2.89 5.44
C LEU A 70 -6.31 -1.86 5.17
N ALA A 71 -7.24 -1.71 6.10
CA ALA A 71 -8.28 -0.71 6.04
C ALA A 71 -8.38 0.08 7.35
N SER A 72 -8.92 1.28 7.24
CA SER A 72 -9.10 2.20 8.37
C SER A 72 -10.52 2.72 8.33
N ALA A 73 -11.26 2.57 9.44
CA ALA A 73 -12.48 3.32 9.73
C ALA A 73 -12.15 4.37 10.80
N ASP A 74 -12.63 5.60 10.62
CA ASP A 74 -12.28 6.71 11.51
C ASP A 74 -12.82 6.52 12.92
N SER A 75 -13.95 5.83 13.07
CA SER A 75 -14.59 5.48 14.33
C SER A 75 -13.84 4.41 15.14
N GLU A 76 -12.89 3.68 14.53
CA GLU A 76 -12.29 2.50 15.14
C GLU A 76 -10.84 2.75 15.61
N PRO A 77 -10.41 2.09 16.69
CA PRO A 77 -9.03 2.17 17.15
C PRO A 77 -8.07 1.53 16.14
N LYS A 78 -6.89 2.11 16.00
CA LYS A 78 -5.85 1.65 15.07
C LYS A 78 -5.05 0.49 15.68
N TYR A 79 -5.57 -0.73 15.60
CA TYR A 79 -4.93 -1.90 16.20
C TYR A 79 -3.75 -2.45 15.36
N GLY A 80 -3.63 -2.06 14.12
CA GLY A 80 -2.47 -2.43 13.28
C GLY A 80 -1.13 -2.05 13.89
N ARG A 81 -1.12 -1.10 14.81
CA ARG A 81 0.06 -0.75 15.64
C ARG A 81 0.60 -1.93 16.43
N MET A 82 -0.24 -2.91 16.78
CA MET A 82 0.20 -4.12 17.47
C MET A 82 1.02 -5.07 16.59
N LEU A 83 0.97 -4.87 15.27
CA LEU A 83 1.70 -5.65 14.28
C LEU A 83 3.06 -5.03 13.92
N MET A 84 3.28 -3.75 14.27
CA MET A 84 4.48 -2.99 13.93
C MET A 84 5.72 -3.55 14.61
N ARG A 85 6.86 -3.35 13.97
CA ARG A 85 8.18 -3.55 14.56
C ARG A 85 8.84 -2.22 14.94
N SER A 86 9.90 -2.30 15.76
CA SER A 86 10.72 -1.14 16.05
C SER A 86 11.43 -0.65 14.78
N THR A 87 11.33 0.66 14.51
CA THR A 87 12.01 1.33 13.40
C THR A 87 13.10 2.29 13.90
N VAL A 88 13.49 2.18 15.17
CA VAL A 88 14.49 3.08 15.76
C VAL A 88 15.79 3.09 14.96
N ASP A 89 16.19 1.93 14.45
CA ASP A 89 17.41 1.78 13.67
C ASP A 89 17.24 2.02 12.17
N ALA A 90 16.00 2.03 11.65
CA ALA A 90 15.73 2.13 10.21
C ALA A 90 16.28 3.44 9.62
N ALA A 91 15.97 4.58 10.23
CA ALA A 91 16.47 5.87 9.77
C ALA A 91 18.01 5.93 9.84
N ALA A 92 18.60 5.40 10.93
CA ALA A 92 20.05 5.33 11.08
C ALA A 92 20.69 4.44 9.99
N THR A 93 20.06 3.31 9.66
CA THR A 93 20.50 2.41 8.59
C THR A 93 20.49 3.11 7.22
N ILE A 94 19.42 3.82 6.88
CA ILE A 94 19.32 4.59 5.63
C ILE A 94 20.42 5.65 5.58
N HIS A 95 20.60 6.44 6.64
CA HIS A 95 21.65 7.48 6.69
C HIS A 95 23.07 6.91 6.64
N ALA A 96 23.30 5.71 7.16
CA ALA A 96 24.62 5.06 7.11
C ALA A 96 25.06 4.71 5.69
N GLN A 97 24.12 4.60 4.72
CA GLN A 97 24.42 4.35 3.31
C GLN A 97 24.86 5.63 2.54
N GLY A 98 24.77 6.79 3.18
CA GLY A 98 25.17 8.09 2.64
C GLY A 98 23.99 9.04 2.39
N GLN A 99 24.31 10.33 2.32
CA GLN A 99 23.31 11.39 2.23
C GLN A 99 22.46 11.31 0.95
N GLU A 100 23.09 10.99 -0.19
CA GLU A 100 22.40 10.88 -1.48
C GLU A 100 21.32 9.78 -1.46
N ILE A 101 21.63 8.62 -0.86
CA ILE A 101 20.68 7.50 -0.71
C ILE A 101 19.58 7.88 0.26
N ALA A 102 19.93 8.53 1.36
CA ALA A 102 18.94 8.99 2.33
C ALA A 102 17.98 10.01 1.71
N ASP A 103 18.49 10.99 0.96
CA ASP A 103 17.68 11.99 0.26
C ASP A 103 16.74 11.32 -0.75
N TYR A 104 17.21 10.33 -1.52
CA TYR A 104 16.40 9.58 -2.47
C TYR A 104 15.15 8.96 -1.79
N PHE A 105 15.32 8.21 -0.71
CA PHE A 105 14.20 7.56 -0.03
C PHE A 105 13.27 8.56 0.67
N TYR A 106 13.81 9.59 1.30
CA TYR A 106 12.99 10.59 2.00
C TYR A 106 12.27 11.53 1.04
N ASP A 107 12.88 11.90 -0.09
CA ASP A 107 12.20 12.68 -1.13
C ASP A 107 11.04 11.90 -1.74
N ARG A 108 11.22 10.60 -1.98
CA ARG A 108 10.13 9.72 -2.44
C ARG A 108 8.95 9.73 -1.47
N MET A 109 9.20 9.46 -0.20
CA MET A 109 8.16 9.47 0.85
C MET A 109 7.46 10.83 0.95
N LYS A 110 8.21 11.91 0.90
CA LYS A 110 7.70 13.27 0.96
C LYS A 110 6.80 13.59 -0.23
N ILE A 111 7.23 13.25 -1.43
CA ILE A 111 6.47 13.51 -2.66
C ILE A 111 5.17 12.70 -2.67
N GLU A 112 5.22 11.40 -2.35
CA GLU A 112 4.01 10.58 -2.19
C GLU A 112 3.02 11.24 -1.23
N SER A 113 3.46 11.58 -0.03
CA SER A 113 2.63 12.22 0.99
C SER A 113 2.04 13.57 0.54
N GLU A 114 2.83 14.40 -0.16
CA GLU A 114 2.35 15.70 -0.66
C GLU A 114 1.29 15.55 -1.77
N TYR A 115 1.47 14.57 -2.66
CA TYR A 115 0.53 14.33 -3.76
C TYR A 115 -0.76 13.70 -3.25
N ASP A 116 -0.67 12.75 -2.33
CA ASP A 116 -1.82 12.15 -1.66
C ASP A 116 -2.63 13.21 -0.89
N ALA A 117 -1.96 14.11 -0.17
CA ALA A 117 -2.62 15.20 0.55
C ALA A 117 -3.36 16.15 -0.40
N LYS A 118 -2.75 16.52 -1.53
CA LYS A 118 -3.38 17.38 -2.56
C LYS A 118 -4.60 16.69 -3.20
N LEU A 119 -4.49 15.39 -3.50
CA LEU A 119 -5.59 14.60 -4.05
C LEU A 119 -6.74 14.52 -3.06
N LEU A 120 -6.45 14.23 -1.80
CA LEU A 120 -7.46 14.13 -0.75
C LEU A 120 -8.14 15.47 -0.47
N GLU A 121 -7.40 16.56 -0.42
CA GLU A 121 -7.96 17.90 -0.24
C GLU A 121 -8.97 18.23 -1.34
N LYS A 122 -8.62 17.93 -2.59
CA LYS A 122 -9.49 18.15 -3.75
C LYS A 122 -10.74 17.24 -3.69
N ALA A 123 -10.59 15.97 -3.35
CA ALA A 123 -11.70 15.03 -3.26
C ALA A 123 -12.65 15.37 -2.09
N LYS A 124 -12.12 15.80 -0.95
CA LYS A 124 -12.91 16.25 0.22
C LYS A 124 -13.75 17.49 -0.02
N ALA A 125 -13.52 18.22 -1.10
CA ALA A 125 -14.39 19.34 -1.46
C ALA A 125 -15.83 18.90 -1.81
N SER A 126 -16.03 17.63 -2.22
CA SER A 126 -17.33 17.07 -2.59
C SER A 126 -17.79 15.93 -1.67
N THR A 127 -16.90 15.23 -0.98
CA THR A 127 -17.21 14.02 -0.22
C THR A 127 -16.52 14.03 1.14
N ALA A 128 -17.28 13.79 2.21
CA ALA A 128 -16.73 13.54 3.54
C ALA A 128 -16.42 12.03 3.66
N TYR A 129 -15.15 11.68 3.76
CA TYR A 129 -14.73 10.31 3.94
C TYR A 129 -14.61 9.94 5.42
N ASP A 130 -15.01 8.73 5.76
CA ASP A 130 -14.97 8.13 7.10
C ASP A 130 -14.23 6.78 7.13
N GLY A 131 -13.70 6.37 5.96
CA GLY A 131 -12.86 5.19 5.81
C GLY A 131 -11.80 5.31 4.71
N ARG A 132 -10.81 4.42 4.77
CA ARG A 132 -9.72 4.34 3.80
C ARG A 132 -9.22 2.90 3.64
N ILE A 133 -8.96 2.46 2.40
CA ILE A 133 -8.06 1.31 2.17
C ILE A 133 -6.64 1.87 2.23
N VAL A 134 -5.87 1.40 3.22
CA VAL A 134 -4.55 1.94 3.56
C VAL A 134 -3.45 1.29 2.74
N LEU A 135 -3.54 -0.03 2.56
CA LEU A 135 -2.58 -0.84 1.83
C LEU A 135 -3.30 -2.02 1.20
N PHE A 136 -2.95 -2.35 -0.04
CA PHE A 136 -3.49 -3.52 -0.72
C PHE A 136 -2.44 -4.12 -1.65
N ILE A 137 -1.92 -5.28 -1.28
CA ILE A 137 -0.85 -5.97 -2.01
C ILE A 137 -1.22 -7.43 -2.24
N MET A 138 -0.86 -7.95 -3.41
CA MET A 138 -0.95 -9.36 -3.75
C MET A 138 0.38 -9.84 -4.31
N ASP A 139 0.78 -11.04 -3.91
CA ASP A 139 1.91 -11.73 -4.53
C ASP A 139 1.53 -12.14 -5.96
N PRO A 140 2.27 -11.69 -6.99
CA PRO A 140 2.00 -12.04 -8.38
C PRO A 140 2.09 -13.54 -8.67
N ASN A 141 2.79 -14.32 -7.84
CA ASN A 141 2.88 -15.77 -7.99
C ASN A 141 1.57 -16.52 -7.71
N PHE A 142 0.59 -15.85 -7.06
CA PHE A 142 -0.73 -16.41 -6.76
C PHE A 142 -1.85 -15.81 -7.61
N GLN A 143 -1.54 -15.37 -8.82
CA GLN A 143 -2.54 -14.83 -9.75
C GLN A 143 -3.58 -15.89 -10.15
N GLY A 144 -4.78 -15.44 -10.51
CA GLY A 144 -5.87 -16.33 -10.98
C GLY A 144 -6.69 -17.01 -9.86
N LEU A 145 -6.28 -16.93 -8.59
CA LEU A 145 -6.99 -17.53 -7.46
C LEU A 145 -8.11 -16.62 -6.87
N GLY A 146 -8.32 -15.46 -7.44
CA GLY A 146 -9.33 -14.50 -6.98
C GLY A 146 -9.01 -13.83 -5.64
N ILE A 147 -7.76 -13.90 -5.18
CA ILE A 147 -7.30 -13.35 -3.89
C ILE A 147 -7.65 -11.87 -3.76
N GLY A 148 -7.32 -11.07 -4.78
CA GLY A 148 -7.61 -9.64 -4.76
C GLY A 148 -9.09 -9.33 -4.56
N SER A 149 -9.98 -10.08 -5.24
CA SER A 149 -11.43 -9.90 -5.06
C SER A 149 -11.91 -10.29 -3.67
N LYS A 150 -11.34 -11.35 -3.08
CA LYS A 150 -11.68 -11.79 -1.72
C LYS A 150 -11.21 -10.78 -0.66
N LEU A 151 -9.98 -10.29 -0.77
CA LEU A 151 -9.43 -9.28 0.15
C LEU A 151 -10.20 -7.96 0.04
N PHE A 152 -10.47 -7.51 -1.19
CA PHE A 152 -11.25 -6.29 -1.41
C PHE A 152 -12.67 -6.41 -0.84
N GLN A 153 -13.32 -7.59 -1.00
CA GLN A 153 -14.63 -7.84 -0.40
C GLN A 153 -14.56 -7.82 1.13
N ALA A 154 -13.52 -8.40 1.73
CA ALA A 154 -13.34 -8.35 3.18
C ALA A 154 -13.22 -6.90 3.72
N ALA A 155 -12.57 -6.00 2.97
CA ALA A 155 -12.55 -4.58 3.34
C ALA A 155 -13.93 -3.94 3.22
N LYS A 156 -14.69 -4.25 2.18
CA LYS A 156 -16.07 -3.77 2.03
C LYS A 156 -16.97 -4.24 3.17
N ASP A 157 -16.91 -5.54 3.49
CA ASP A 157 -17.67 -6.14 4.60
C ASP A 157 -17.31 -5.47 5.95
N TYR A 158 -16.02 -5.16 6.14
CA TYR A 158 -15.55 -4.42 7.31
C TYR A 158 -16.14 -3.00 7.36
N PHE A 159 -16.11 -2.26 6.25
CA PHE A 159 -16.67 -0.91 6.18
C PHE A 159 -18.18 -0.92 6.44
N GLU A 160 -18.91 -1.85 5.86
CA GLU A 160 -20.34 -2.02 6.11
C GLU A 160 -20.61 -2.30 7.61
N ALA A 161 -19.86 -3.23 8.22
CA ALA A 161 -20.00 -3.57 9.63
C ALA A 161 -19.66 -2.41 10.59
N LYS A 162 -18.89 -1.41 10.12
CA LYS A 162 -18.49 -0.21 10.86
C LYS A 162 -19.31 1.02 10.51
N ASN A 163 -20.32 0.88 9.65
CA ASN A 163 -21.15 1.97 9.12
C ASN A 163 -20.32 3.07 8.44
N VAL A 164 -19.24 2.69 7.75
CA VAL A 164 -18.47 3.57 6.89
C VAL A 164 -19.26 3.78 5.61
N GLU A 165 -19.65 5.03 5.34
CA GLU A 165 -20.44 5.37 4.15
C GLU A 165 -19.52 5.67 2.95
N ASN A 166 -18.46 6.44 3.20
CA ASN A 166 -17.58 6.92 2.16
C ASN A 166 -16.12 6.56 2.47
N TYR A 167 -15.50 5.78 1.59
CA TYR A 167 -14.11 5.44 1.73
C TYR A 167 -13.33 5.68 0.43
N TYR A 168 -12.05 5.88 0.57
CA TYR A 168 -11.13 6.11 -0.54
C TYR A 168 -9.89 5.24 -0.44
N LEU A 169 -9.10 5.27 -1.50
CA LEU A 169 -7.73 4.75 -1.53
C LEU A 169 -6.84 5.61 -2.44
N PHE A 170 -5.55 5.57 -2.20
CA PHE A 170 -4.55 6.06 -3.12
C PHE A 170 -3.95 4.92 -3.92
N THR A 171 -3.59 5.20 -5.16
CA THR A 171 -2.85 4.32 -6.06
C THR A 171 -2.13 5.16 -7.11
N ASP A 172 -1.37 4.52 -7.99
CA ASP A 172 -0.60 5.21 -9.02
C ASP A 172 -0.53 4.41 -10.32
N SER A 173 0.12 4.99 -11.32
CA SER A 173 0.23 4.39 -12.66
C SER A 173 1.11 3.14 -12.73
N SER A 174 1.95 2.85 -11.71
CA SER A 174 2.74 1.62 -11.61
C SER A 174 1.92 0.44 -11.07
N CYS A 175 0.78 0.73 -10.44
CA CYS A 175 -0.11 -0.26 -9.85
C CYS A 175 -1.15 -0.80 -10.85
N ASN A 176 -1.78 -1.92 -10.49
CA ASN A 176 -2.94 -2.43 -11.24
C ASN A 176 -4.22 -1.62 -10.92
N TYR A 177 -4.19 -0.29 -11.17
CA TYR A 177 -5.34 0.60 -10.90
C TYR A 177 -6.61 0.23 -11.69
N PRO A 178 -6.57 -0.41 -12.89
CA PRO A 178 -7.80 -0.85 -13.57
C PRO A 178 -8.61 -1.87 -12.75
N PHE A 179 -8.00 -2.52 -11.75
CA PHE A 179 -8.72 -3.36 -10.81
C PHE A 179 -9.82 -2.58 -10.08
N TYR A 180 -9.56 -1.34 -9.70
CA TYR A 180 -10.54 -0.51 -8.98
C TYR A 180 -11.68 -0.06 -9.89
N ASP A 181 -11.39 0.25 -11.16
CA ASP A 181 -12.42 0.52 -12.17
C ASP A 181 -13.38 -0.69 -12.32
N HIS A 182 -12.82 -1.92 -12.40
CA HIS A 182 -13.60 -3.16 -12.46
C HIS A 182 -14.38 -3.46 -11.16
N LYS A 183 -13.97 -2.90 -10.02
CA LYS A 183 -14.70 -3.00 -8.76
C LYS A 183 -15.78 -1.94 -8.60
N GLY A 184 -15.97 -1.09 -9.61
CA GLY A 184 -16.97 -0.03 -9.63
C GLY A 184 -16.59 1.17 -8.77
N MET A 185 -15.30 1.34 -8.45
CA MET A 185 -14.83 2.56 -7.80
C MET A 185 -14.73 3.71 -8.80
N HIS A 186 -14.96 4.90 -8.31
CA HIS A 186 -14.84 6.13 -9.08
C HIS A 186 -13.44 6.74 -8.88
N ARG A 187 -12.79 7.18 -9.98
CA ARG A 187 -11.55 7.94 -9.92
C ARG A 187 -11.86 9.40 -9.59
N ALA A 188 -11.77 9.75 -8.31
CA ALA A 188 -12.10 11.09 -7.80
C ALA A 188 -11.06 12.15 -8.15
N GLY A 189 -9.85 11.75 -8.55
CA GLY A 189 -8.80 12.68 -8.98
C GLY A 189 -7.53 12.01 -9.44
N ASN A 190 -6.72 12.79 -10.19
CA ASN A 190 -5.36 12.43 -10.56
C ASN A 190 -4.44 13.66 -10.52
N ILE A 191 -3.15 13.42 -10.31
CA ILE A 191 -2.07 14.40 -10.45
C ILE A 191 -0.90 13.74 -11.15
N THR A 192 -0.37 14.41 -12.18
CA THR A 192 0.80 13.94 -12.93
C THR A 192 2.10 14.43 -12.28
N TYR A 193 3.05 13.53 -12.11
CA TYR A 193 4.41 13.82 -11.65
C TYR A 193 5.34 13.91 -12.87
N HIS A 194 6.07 15.02 -12.97
CA HIS A 194 6.84 15.34 -14.17
C HIS A 194 8.35 15.20 -14.01
N GLN A 195 8.86 14.88 -12.81
CA GLN A 195 10.30 14.77 -12.60
C GLN A 195 10.75 13.32 -12.81
N PRO A 196 11.73 13.04 -13.68
CA PRO A 196 12.22 11.69 -13.92
C PRO A 196 13.03 11.15 -12.73
N GLY A 197 13.08 9.83 -12.58
CA GLY A 197 14.06 9.12 -11.77
C GLY A 197 13.63 8.75 -10.35
N LEU A 198 12.51 9.28 -9.83
CA LEU A 198 12.08 8.96 -8.47
C LEU A 198 11.01 7.85 -8.41
N PHE A 199 10.17 7.78 -9.44
CA PHE A 199 9.14 6.75 -9.58
C PHE A 199 9.31 6.10 -10.97
N GLU A 200 10.07 5.02 -11.02
CA GLU A 200 10.21 4.24 -12.26
C GLU A 200 9.24 3.04 -12.25
N PRO A 201 8.82 2.56 -13.44
CA PRO A 201 7.99 1.38 -13.51
C PRO A 201 8.64 0.17 -12.85
N PHE A 202 7.82 -0.66 -12.24
CA PHE A 202 8.20 -1.85 -11.50
C PHE A 202 9.07 -2.86 -12.28
N ASP A 203 9.04 -2.83 -13.61
CA ASP A 203 9.80 -3.75 -14.47
C ASP A 203 11.20 -3.23 -14.88
N GLY A 204 11.65 -2.12 -14.28
CA GLY A 204 12.93 -1.47 -14.63
C GLY A 204 12.95 -0.84 -16.01
N SER A 205 11.81 -0.81 -16.73
CA SER A 205 11.71 -0.07 -17.97
C SER A 205 11.62 1.42 -17.66
N LYS A 206 12.38 2.26 -18.38
CA LYS A 206 12.17 3.71 -18.32
C LYS A 206 10.85 4.01 -19.01
N SER A 207 9.82 4.30 -18.24
CA SER A 207 8.56 4.76 -18.81
C SER A 207 8.78 6.09 -19.52
N THR A 208 8.31 6.17 -20.76
CA THR A 208 8.19 7.45 -21.48
C THR A 208 6.93 8.20 -21.04
N GLU A 209 6.03 7.52 -20.35
CA GLU A 209 4.81 8.12 -19.83
C GLU A 209 5.06 8.76 -18.46
N PRO A 210 4.47 9.91 -18.19
CA PRO A 210 4.59 10.55 -16.89
C PRO A 210 3.94 9.70 -15.80
N PHE A 211 4.56 9.68 -14.61
CA PHE A 211 3.99 8.98 -13.46
C PHE A 211 2.75 9.72 -12.95
N GLU A 212 1.67 9.00 -12.70
CA GLU A 212 0.41 9.57 -12.22
C GLU A 212 0.02 9.00 -10.86
N PHE A 213 -0.40 9.88 -9.96
CA PHE A 213 -1.05 9.55 -8.69
C PHE A 213 -2.56 9.66 -8.82
N PHE A 214 -3.28 8.72 -8.24
CA PHE A 214 -4.73 8.64 -8.29
C PHE A 214 -5.34 8.55 -6.89
N ILE A 215 -6.53 9.13 -6.72
CA ILE A 215 -7.43 8.81 -5.63
C ILE A 215 -8.70 8.18 -6.22
N TYR A 216 -9.09 7.05 -5.67
CA TYR A 216 -10.34 6.36 -5.96
C TYR A 216 -11.25 6.38 -4.74
N ASP A 217 -12.56 6.48 -4.96
CA ASP A 217 -13.58 6.38 -3.92
C ASP A 217 -14.74 5.47 -4.33
N ASN A 218 -15.65 5.22 -3.39
CA ASN A 218 -16.81 4.35 -3.59
C ASN A 218 -18.09 5.10 -4.03
N GLN A 219 -17.97 6.34 -4.55
CA GLN A 219 -19.11 7.17 -4.98
C GLN A 219 -19.67 6.76 -6.34
#